data_c752909d23d5e5f546cb9fda653b6e44
#
_entry.id   c752909d23d5e5f546cb9fda653b6e44
#
_cell.length_a   1.000
_cell.length_b   1.000
_cell.length_c   1.000
_cell.angle_alpha   90.00
_cell.angle_beta   90.00
_cell.angle_gamma   90.00
#
_symmetry.space_group_name_H-M   'P 1'
#
loop_
_entity.id
_entity.type
_entity.pdbx_description
1 polymer ?
#
loop_
_entity_poly.entity_id
_entity_poly.type
_entity_poly.pdbx_seq_one_letter_code
_entity_poly.pdbx_strand_id
1 'polypeptide(L)'
;VGRGRTSESRRLTADRASAGASDCPVRLYLKVYRYEGRHRRWALLPDKAEIEARNYRILRDDCGLDTPAVLAFGRRSRGRWLTNGFILTHEVPGARPLDEYVPAPTARFTESAVHNAALRQYVLQETADLVSRMHAAGFCHVDLQWRNLMVADGEADRPRIYILDSSRGRLLRWRVRREHGRLRDLSSLDKMACRRMSRSERIRWLRRYLGVRRLAPEHRVLVQ
;
A
#
# COMPACT_ATOMS: atom_id res chain seq x y z
N VAL A 1 -6.75 6.44 -27.76
CA VAL A 1 -7.46 5.22 -27.38
C VAL A 1 -7.30 5.08 -25.85
N GLY A 2 -8.35 5.47 -25.09
CA GLY A 2 -8.35 5.49 -23.64
C GLY A 2 -8.07 4.08 -23.06
N ARG A 3 -7.09 4.00 -22.14
CA ARG A 3 -6.87 2.80 -21.34
C ARG A 3 -8.08 2.61 -20.41
N GLY A 4 -9.01 1.73 -20.78
CA GLY A 4 -10.16 1.39 -19.94
C GLY A 4 -9.69 0.98 -18.54
N ARG A 5 -10.24 1.62 -17.51
CA ARG A 5 -9.98 1.25 -16.11
C ARG A 5 -10.45 -0.18 -15.88
N THR A 6 -9.56 -1.06 -15.45
CA THR A 6 -9.88 -2.46 -15.11
C THR A 6 -10.46 -2.62 -13.70
N SER A 7 -10.50 -1.55 -12.91
CA SER A 7 -11.09 -1.55 -11.57
C SER A 7 -11.76 -0.21 -11.27
N GLU A 8 -12.82 -0.27 -10.50
CA GLU A 8 -13.58 0.86 -9.97
C GLU A 8 -13.72 0.67 -8.46
N SER A 9 -13.49 1.75 -7.70
CA SER A 9 -13.64 1.73 -6.24
C SER A 9 -14.75 2.70 -5.84
N ARG A 10 -15.61 2.26 -4.91
CA ARG A 10 -16.72 3.07 -4.37
C ARG A 10 -16.71 2.99 -2.86
N ARG A 11 -16.92 4.14 -2.21
CA ARG A 11 -17.22 4.20 -0.78
C ARG A 11 -18.69 3.84 -0.58
N LEU A 12 -18.96 2.99 0.40
CA LEU A 12 -20.30 2.61 0.84
C LEU A 12 -20.46 2.98 2.31
N THR A 13 -21.65 3.42 2.70
CA THR A 13 -22.02 3.62 4.09
C THR A 13 -23.10 2.61 4.41
N ALA A 14 -22.93 1.82 5.46
CA ALA A 14 -23.93 0.89 5.93
C ALA A 14 -24.40 1.36 7.32
N ASP A 15 -25.70 1.60 7.44
CA ASP A 15 -26.32 1.83 8.74
C ASP A 15 -26.37 0.52 9.51
N ARG A 16 -25.89 0.54 10.73
CA ARG A 16 -25.95 -0.61 11.63
C ARG A 16 -27.37 -0.72 12.17
N ALA A 17 -28.21 -1.51 11.48
CA ALA A 17 -29.49 -1.87 12.02
C ALA A 17 -29.29 -2.81 13.23
N SER A 18 -29.68 -2.32 14.41
CA SER A 18 -29.86 -3.02 15.69
C SER A 18 -28.65 -3.72 16.31
N ALA A 19 -28.17 -3.20 17.37
CA ALA A 19 -27.94 -3.71 18.71
C ALA A 19 -26.86 -2.89 19.44
N GLY A 20 -27.27 -1.91 20.25
CA GLY A 20 -26.59 -1.53 21.50
C GLY A 20 -25.12 -1.08 21.53
N ALA A 21 -24.48 -0.70 20.40
CA ALA A 21 -23.11 -0.23 20.41
C ALA A 21 -22.92 0.89 19.37
N SER A 22 -22.49 2.05 19.84
CA SER A 22 -22.08 3.29 19.14
C SER A 22 -22.71 3.54 17.75
N ASP A 23 -23.46 4.63 17.67
CA ASP A 23 -24.23 5.12 16.50
C ASP A 23 -23.35 5.60 15.32
N CYS A 24 -22.16 5.04 15.14
CA CYS A 24 -21.26 5.44 14.07
C CYS A 24 -21.46 4.54 12.85
N PRO A 25 -21.84 5.10 11.68
CA PRO A 25 -22.04 4.31 10.46
C PRO A 25 -20.75 3.62 10.05
N VAL A 26 -20.84 2.33 9.72
CA VAL A 26 -19.73 1.56 9.21
C VAL A 26 -19.41 1.99 7.78
N ARG A 27 -18.21 2.52 7.57
CA ARG A 27 -17.75 2.93 6.24
C ARG A 27 -16.98 1.79 5.60
N LEU A 28 -17.32 1.50 4.35
CA LEU A 28 -16.79 0.38 3.59
C LEU A 28 -16.26 0.86 2.24
N TYR A 29 -15.27 0.12 1.72
CA TYR A 29 -14.76 0.31 0.37
C TYR A 29 -15.06 -0.94 -0.46
N LEU A 30 -15.85 -0.78 -1.53
CA LEU A 30 -16.09 -1.78 -2.54
C LEU A 30 -15.20 -1.50 -3.76
N LYS A 31 -14.33 -2.44 -4.09
CA LYS A 31 -13.52 -2.41 -5.32
C LYS A 31 -13.98 -3.52 -6.26
N VAL A 32 -14.34 -3.14 -7.47
CA VAL A 32 -14.81 -4.06 -8.51
C VAL A 32 -13.81 -4.14 -9.63
N TYR A 33 -13.39 -5.35 -9.98
CA TYR A 33 -12.57 -5.68 -11.14
C TYR A 33 -13.43 -6.13 -12.29
N ARG A 34 -13.23 -5.60 -13.50
CA ARG A 34 -13.93 -5.99 -14.72
C ARG A 34 -12.99 -6.71 -15.67
N TYR A 35 -13.46 -7.80 -16.27
CA TYR A 35 -12.70 -8.69 -17.16
C TYR A 35 -13.30 -8.73 -18.55
N GLU A 36 -13.05 -7.69 -19.36
CA GLU A 36 -13.60 -7.53 -20.71
C GLU A 36 -12.49 -7.40 -21.76
N GLY A 37 -12.77 -7.72 -23.00
CA GLY A 37 -11.85 -7.55 -24.13
C GLY A 37 -10.50 -8.24 -23.88
N ARG A 38 -9.39 -7.50 -23.99
CA ARG A 38 -8.01 -7.98 -23.75
C ARG A 38 -7.73 -8.37 -22.29
N HIS A 39 -8.62 -8.01 -21.36
CA HIS A 39 -8.50 -8.33 -19.94
C HIS A 39 -9.24 -9.59 -19.54
N ARG A 40 -9.78 -10.33 -20.50
CA ARG A 40 -10.45 -11.62 -20.26
C ARG A 40 -9.58 -12.55 -19.43
N ARG A 41 -10.20 -13.23 -18.48
CA ARG A 41 -9.54 -14.16 -17.58
C ARG A 41 -10.38 -15.44 -17.44
N TRP A 42 -9.69 -16.58 -17.42
CA TRP A 42 -10.35 -17.86 -17.22
C TRP A 42 -10.90 -17.99 -15.81
N ALA A 43 -12.10 -18.57 -15.67
CA ALA A 43 -12.75 -18.76 -14.38
C ALA A 43 -11.97 -19.70 -13.44
N LEU A 44 -11.10 -20.57 -13.98
CA LEU A 44 -10.23 -21.45 -13.20
C LEU A 44 -9.03 -20.73 -12.58
N LEU A 45 -8.68 -19.54 -13.05
CA LEU A 45 -7.58 -18.76 -12.49
C LEU A 45 -8.10 -17.90 -11.32
N PRO A 46 -7.28 -17.70 -10.26
CA PRO A 46 -7.62 -16.77 -9.20
C PRO A 46 -7.88 -15.39 -9.78
N ASP A 47 -8.94 -14.73 -9.36
CA ASP A 47 -9.20 -13.37 -9.79
C ASP A 47 -8.34 -12.35 -9.01
N LYS A 48 -8.38 -11.07 -9.42
CA LYS A 48 -7.60 -10.03 -8.75
C LYS A 48 -8.10 -9.74 -7.33
N ALA A 49 -9.41 -9.88 -7.08
CA ALA A 49 -9.98 -9.65 -5.76
C ALA A 49 -9.55 -10.75 -4.78
N GLU A 50 -9.58 -12.00 -5.21
CA GLU A 50 -9.07 -13.15 -4.44
C GLU A 50 -7.57 -13.03 -4.16
N ILE A 51 -6.77 -12.62 -5.18
CA ILE A 51 -5.33 -12.37 -5.01
C ILE A 51 -5.09 -11.25 -3.99
N GLU A 52 -5.84 -10.15 -4.07
CA GLU A 52 -5.71 -9.01 -3.18
C GLU A 52 -6.08 -9.39 -1.73
N ALA A 53 -7.19 -10.10 -1.53
CA ALA A 53 -7.61 -10.58 -0.22
C ALA A 53 -6.56 -11.53 0.41
N ARG A 54 -6.00 -12.46 -0.39
CA ARG A 54 -4.91 -13.33 0.06
C ARG A 54 -3.65 -12.53 0.40
N ASN A 55 -3.29 -11.55 -0.41
CA ASN A 55 -2.11 -10.73 -0.20
C ASN A 55 -2.25 -9.85 1.06
N TYR A 56 -3.43 -9.32 1.36
CA TYR A 56 -3.68 -8.61 2.62
C TYR A 56 -3.47 -9.53 3.83
N ARG A 57 -3.89 -10.80 3.73
CA ARG A 57 -3.61 -11.78 4.80
C ARG A 57 -2.11 -12.01 4.97
N ILE A 58 -1.36 -12.25 3.87
CA ILE A 58 0.10 -12.43 3.93
C ILE A 58 0.79 -11.21 4.52
N LEU A 59 0.42 -10.01 4.08
CA LEU A 59 1.00 -8.76 4.59
C LEU A 59 0.76 -8.59 6.08
N ARG A 60 -0.44 -8.93 6.57
CA ARG A 60 -0.78 -8.84 7.99
C ARG A 60 -0.12 -9.95 8.80
N ASP A 61 -0.31 -11.21 8.41
CA ASP A 61 0.01 -12.37 9.23
C ASP A 61 1.51 -12.76 9.13
N ASP A 62 2.12 -12.66 7.94
CA ASP A 62 3.51 -13.06 7.70
C ASP A 62 4.49 -11.87 7.77
N CYS A 63 4.04 -10.66 7.41
CA CYS A 63 4.91 -9.47 7.40
C CYS A 63 4.67 -8.54 8.61
N GLY A 64 3.60 -8.75 9.39
CA GLY A 64 3.23 -7.90 10.54
C GLY A 64 2.89 -6.47 10.12
N LEU A 65 2.19 -6.29 8.99
CA LEU A 65 1.89 -4.99 8.41
C LEU A 65 0.39 -4.70 8.45
N ASP A 66 0.04 -3.44 8.62
CA ASP A 66 -1.35 -3.02 8.61
C ASP A 66 -1.92 -3.02 7.19
N THR A 67 -3.10 -3.63 7.05
CA THR A 67 -3.88 -3.66 5.83
C THR A 67 -5.34 -3.41 6.16
N PRO A 68 -6.17 -2.94 5.22
CA PRO A 68 -7.61 -2.87 5.44
C PRO A 68 -8.18 -4.25 5.79
N ALA A 69 -9.11 -4.29 6.74
CA ALA A 69 -9.81 -5.52 7.07
C ALA A 69 -10.72 -5.93 5.91
N VAL A 70 -10.51 -7.13 5.38
CA VAL A 70 -11.32 -7.70 4.30
C VAL A 70 -12.58 -8.32 4.92
N LEU A 71 -13.75 -7.83 4.50
CA LEU A 71 -15.05 -8.37 4.91
C LEU A 71 -15.53 -9.47 4.00
N ALA A 72 -15.40 -9.23 2.70
CA ALA A 72 -15.85 -10.18 1.68
C ALA A 72 -15.07 -10.00 0.39
N PHE A 73 -14.94 -11.05 -0.36
CA PHE A 73 -14.54 -11.01 -1.76
C PHE A 73 -15.29 -12.09 -2.53
N GLY A 74 -15.42 -11.87 -3.83
CA GLY A 74 -16.13 -12.83 -4.67
C GLY A 74 -15.93 -12.52 -6.14
N ARG A 75 -16.47 -13.42 -6.96
CA ARG A 75 -16.34 -13.33 -8.41
C ARG A 75 -17.61 -13.77 -9.13
N ARG A 76 -17.80 -13.26 -10.32
CA ARG A 76 -18.85 -13.68 -11.24
C ARG A 76 -18.21 -14.17 -12.54
N SER A 77 -18.68 -15.29 -13.04
CA SER A 77 -18.26 -15.85 -14.32
C SER A 77 -19.47 -16.09 -15.24
N ARG A 78 -19.21 -16.12 -16.54
CA ARG A 78 -20.16 -16.55 -17.57
C ARG A 78 -19.45 -17.60 -18.43
N GLY A 79 -19.88 -18.85 -18.28
CA GLY A 79 -19.18 -20.00 -18.81
C GLY A 79 -17.74 -20.06 -18.28
N ARG A 80 -16.77 -20.24 -19.16
CA ARG A 80 -15.34 -20.33 -18.82
C ARG A 80 -14.64 -18.98 -18.55
N TRP A 81 -15.35 -17.85 -18.64
CA TRP A 81 -14.77 -16.54 -18.51
C TRP A 81 -15.23 -15.83 -17.26
N LEU A 82 -14.28 -15.23 -16.54
CA LEU A 82 -14.60 -14.26 -15.49
C LEU A 82 -15.17 -13.00 -16.12
N THR A 83 -16.24 -12.47 -15.52
CA THR A 83 -16.81 -11.17 -15.89
C THR A 83 -16.42 -10.10 -14.89
N ASN A 84 -16.54 -10.40 -13.59
CA ASN A 84 -16.25 -9.48 -12.52
C ASN A 84 -15.61 -10.21 -11.33
N GLY A 85 -14.77 -9.48 -10.57
CA GLY A 85 -14.37 -9.82 -9.22
C GLY A 85 -14.64 -8.62 -8.32
N PHE A 86 -14.89 -8.83 -7.03
CA PHE A 86 -15.03 -7.75 -6.07
C PHE A 86 -14.31 -8.06 -4.76
N ILE A 87 -13.88 -7.02 -4.09
CA ILE A 87 -13.39 -7.07 -2.72
C ILE A 87 -14.04 -5.94 -1.93
N LEU A 88 -14.53 -6.27 -0.74
CA LEU A 88 -15.13 -5.34 0.22
C LEU A 88 -14.24 -5.28 1.45
N THR A 89 -13.81 -4.08 1.80
CA THR A 89 -12.94 -3.83 2.96
C THR A 89 -13.53 -2.77 3.85
N HIS A 90 -13.14 -2.77 5.13
CA HIS A 90 -13.36 -1.61 6.00
C HIS A 90 -12.58 -0.40 5.48
N GLU A 91 -13.20 0.77 5.57
CA GLU A 91 -12.47 2.04 5.43
C GLU A 91 -11.51 2.18 6.62
N VAL A 92 -10.30 2.67 6.35
CA VAL A 92 -9.39 3.09 7.42
C VAL A 92 -9.75 4.55 7.75
N PRO A 93 -10.36 4.81 8.93
CA PRO A 93 -10.83 6.15 9.28
C PRO A 93 -9.70 7.17 9.27
N GLY A 94 -9.96 8.38 8.74
CA GLY A 94 -8.99 9.47 8.73
C GLY A 94 -7.74 9.24 7.87
N ALA A 95 -7.62 8.10 7.20
CA ALA A 95 -6.42 7.79 6.43
C ALA A 95 -6.29 8.67 5.18
N ARG A 96 -5.07 9.16 4.95
CA ARG A 96 -4.68 9.95 3.78
C ARG A 96 -3.53 9.28 3.05
N PRO A 97 -3.46 9.39 1.71
CA PRO A 97 -2.31 8.90 0.96
C PRO A 97 -0.99 9.50 1.44
N LEU A 98 0.09 8.73 1.42
CA LEU A 98 1.40 9.18 1.89
C LEU A 98 1.89 10.44 1.15
N ASP A 99 1.57 10.59 -0.13
CA ASP A 99 1.93 11.76 -0.93
C ASP A 99 1.13 13.02 -0.55
N GLU A 100 -0.04 12.89 0.05
CA GLU A 100 -0.80 13.98 0.64
C GLU A 100 -0.36 14.28 2.07
N TYR A 101 -0.02 13.23 2.83
CA TYR A 101 0.41 13.34 4.23
C TYR A 101 1.81 13.97 4.35
N VAL A 102 2.71 13.65 3.42
CA VAL A 102 4.08 14.18 3.36
C VAL A 102 4.17 15.31 2.32
N PRO A 103 3.89 16.58 2.68
CA PRO A 103 3.95 17.69 1.75
C PRO A 103 5.39 17.92 1.26
N ALA A 104 5.54 18.64 0.13
CA ALA A 104 6.85 19.03 -0.38
C ALA A 104 7.61 19.90 0.65
N PRO A 105 8.96 19.90 0.66
CA PRO A 105 9.78 20.54 1.72
C PRO A 105 9.77 22.08 1.73
N THR A 106 8.84 22.73 1.06
CA THR A 106 8.79 24.20 0.87
C THR A 106 8.08 24.98 2.00
N ALA A 107 7.62 24.33 3.07
CA ALA A 107 6.88 24.99 4.14
C ALA A 107 7.84 25.78 5.08
N ARG A 108 7.53 27.08 5.28
CA ARG A 108 8.28 28.00 6.18
C ARG A 108 8.17 27.55 7.64
N PHE A 109 9.24 27.85 8.42
CA PHE A 109 9.38 27.49 9.83
C PHE A 109 8.35 28.23 10.73
N THR A 110 7.43 27.47 11.32
CA THR A 110 6.58 27.89 12.43
C THR A 110 6.68 26.81 13.51
N GLU A 111 6.26 27.07 14.76
CA GLU A 111 6.26 26.04 15.83
C GLU A 111 5.48 24.79 15.44
N SER A 112 4.38 24.95 14.73
CA SER A 112 3.65 23.88 14.07
C SER A 112 4.54 23.10 13.06
N ALA A 113 5.55 23.75 12.47
CA ALA A 113 6.48 23.14 11.53
C ALA A 113 7.50 22.19 12.20
N VAL A 114 7.86 22.41 13.45
CA VAL A 114 8.78 21.52 14.20
C VAL A 114 8.07 20.22 14.55
N HIS A 115 6.83 20.28 15.05
CA HIS A 115 6.00 19.11 15.29
C HIS A 115 5.75 18.34 13.99
N ASN A 116 5.39 19.06 12.92
CA ASN A 116 5.19 18.49 11.60
C ASN A 116 6.47 17.86 11.01
N ALA A 117 7.67 18.42 11.33
CA ALA A 117 8.94 17.86 10.87
C ALA A 117 9.28 16.55 11.60
N ALA A 118 9.03 16.47 12.91
CA ALA A 118 9.24 15.25 13.69
C ALA A 118 8.28 14.16 13.23
N LEU A 119 7.00 14.48 13.06
CA LEU A 119 5.98 13.58 12.56
C LEU A 119 6.28 13.09 11.12
N ARG A 120 6.69 14.00 10.25
CA ARG A 120 7.17 13.68 8.90
C ARG A 120 8.32 12.69 8.93
N GLN A 121 9.32 12.95 9.77
CA GLN A 121 10.48 12.07 9.91
C GLN A 121 10.08 10.71 10.43
N TYR A 122 9.19 10.64 11.41
CA TYR A 122 8.62 9.40 11.94
C TYR A 122 7.96 8.58 10.83
N VAL A 123 7.03 9.17 10.08
CA VAL A 123 6.30 8.49 9.01
C VAL A 123 7.24 7.96 7.91
N LEU A 124 8.26 8.75 7.54
CA LEU A 124 9.25 8.30 6.55
C LEU A 124 10.10 7.12 7.07
N GLN A 125 10.44 7.11 8.36
CA GLN A 125 11.17 5.99 9.00
C GLN A 125 10.29 4.75 9.07
N GLU A 126 9.03 4.87 9.53
CA GLU A 126 8.07 3.78 9.57
C GLU A 126 7.81 3.18 8.18
N THR A 127 7.76 4.04 7.15
CA THR A 127 7.64 3.57 5.76
C THR A 127 8.85 2.72 5.35
N ALA A 128 10.07 3.11 5.75
CA ALA A 128 11.28 2.33 5.46
C ALA A 128 11.27 0.96 6.16
N ASP A 129 10.89 0.94 7.44
CA ASP A 129 10.79 -0.29 8.23
C ASP A 129 9.71 -1.23 7.68
N LEU A 130 8.56 -0.68 7.31
CA LEU A 130 7.46 -1.40 6.69
C LEU A 130 7.91 -2.10 5.39
N VAL A 131 8.57 -1.37 4.49
CA VAL A 131 9.07 -1.91 3.21
C VAL A 131 10.18 -2.93 3.46
N SER A 132 11.05 -2.70 4.45
CA SER A 132 12.10 -3.65 4.84
C SER A 132 11.51 -4.97 5.34
N ARG A 133 10.52 -4.93 6.24
CA ARG A 133 9.83 -6.13 6.74
C ARG A 133 9.12 -6.89 5.64
N MET A 134 8.40 -6.20 4.77
CA MET A 134 7.72 -6.79 3.62
C MET A 134 8.70 -7.56 2.72
N HIS A 135 9.81 -6.93 2.36
CA HIS A 135 10.82 -7.54 1.49
C HIS A 135 11.61 -8.65 2.19
N ALA A 136 11.85 -8.54 3.50
CA ALA A 136 12.51 -9.59 4.30
C ALA A 136 11.66 -10.87 4.30
N ALA A 137 10.34 -10.76 4.45
CA ALA A 137 9.40 -11.87 4.31
C ALA A 137 9.33 -12.44 2.88
N GLY A 138 9.96 -11.78 1.91
CA GLY A 138 9.97 -12.20 0.49
C GLY A 138 8.73 -11.76 -0.28
N PHE A 139 7.90 -10.89 0.28
CA PHE A 139 6.76 -10.32 -0.42
C PHE A 139 7.19 -9.09 -1.22
N CYS A 140 6.75 -9.00 -2.49
CA CYS A 140 6.92 -7.82 -3.33
C CYS A 140 5.54 -7.35 -3.79
N HIS A 141 5.28 -6.06 -3.60
CA HIS A 141 3.99 -5.44 -3.92
C HIS A 141 3.78 -5.27 -5.43
N VAL A 142 4.88 -5.06 -6.19
CA VAL A 142 4.92 -4.90 -7.65
C VAL A 142 4.33 -3.58 -8.17
N ASP A 143 3.55 -2.89 -7.35
CA ASP A 143 2.98 -1.55 -7.64
C ASP A 143 3.01 -0.68 -6.37
N LEU A 144 4.15 -0.67 -5.67
CA LEU A 144 4.34 0.06 -4.42
C LEU A 144 4.53 1.56 -4.69
N GLN A 145 3.42 2.27 -4.79
CA GLN A 145 3.39 3.72 -4.99
C GLN A 145 2.96 4.42 -3.70
N TRP A 146 3.34 5.68 -3.52
CA TRP A 146 2.99 6.47 -2.34
C TRP A 146 1.48 6.53 -2.08
N ARG A 147 0.67 6.64 -3.13
CA ARG A 147 -0.79 6.61 -3.04
C ARG A 147 -1.39 5.29 -2.53
N ASN A 148 -0.60 4.21 -2.57
CA ASN A 148 -0.98 2.89 -2.07
C ASN A 148 -0.51 2.66 -0.62
N LEU A 149 0.11 3.66 -0.01
CA LEU A 149 0.46 3.73 1.39
C LEU A 149 -0.43 4.79 2.05
N MET A 150 -1.32 4.38 2.93
CA MET A 150 -2.24 5.28 3.62
C MET A 150 -1.75 5.50 5.05
N VAL A 151 -1.70 6.75 5.45
CA VAL A 151 -1.33 7.16 6.82
C VAL A 151 -2.60 7.54 7.55
N ALA A 152 -2.87 6.89 8.66
CA ALA A 152 -3.97 7.18 9.56
C ALA A 152 -3.45 7.56 10.93
N ASP A 153 -4.22 8.35 11.66
CA ASP A 153 -3.94 8.66 13.05
C ASP A 153 -3.95 7.36 13.87
N GLY A 154 -3.00 7.22 14.75
CA GLY A 154 -2.84 6.08 15.62
C GLY A 154 -2.88 6.47 17.09
N GLU A 155 -2.66 5.50 17.96
CA GLU A 155 -2.59 5.73 19.40
C GLU A 155 -1.32 6.55 19.77
N ALA A 156 -1.42 7.40 20.78
CA ALA A 156 -0.32 8.22 21.31
C ALA A 156 0.41 9.05 20.23
N ASP A 157 -0.34 9.69 19.33
CA ASP A 157 0.18 10.56 18.25
C ASP A 157 1.18 9.85 17.30
N ARG A 158 1.11 8.53 17.23
CA ARG A 158 1.93 7.73 16.31
C ARG A 158 1.09 7.25 15.12
N PRO A 159 1.25 7.88 13.94
CA PRO A 159 0.52 7.45 12.75
C PRO A 159 0.81 5.99 12.40
N ARG A 160 -0.23 5.30 11.93
CA ARG A 160 -0.14 3.94 11.38
C ARG A 160 -0.15 4.00 9.86
N ILE A 161 0.62 3.12 9.24
CA ILE A 161 0.71 3.06 7.78
C ILE A 161 0.08 1.76 7.28
N TYR A 162 -0.92 1.90 6.42
CA TYR A 162 -1.65 0.81 5.80
C TYR A 162 -1.23 0.63 4.35
N ILE A 163 -1.06 -0.63 3.92
CA ILE A 163 -0.77 -0.96 2.52
C ILE A 163 -2.08 -1.29 1.81
N LEU A 164 -2.29 -0.64 0.65
CA LEU A 164 -3.44 -0.83 -0.21
C LEU A 164 -3.05 -1.41 -1.58
N ASP A 165 -4.06 -1.87 -2.34
CA ASP A 165 -3.98 -2.27 -3.75
C ASP A 165 -2.90 -3.32 -4.05
N SER A 166 -2.85 -4.39 -3.25
CA SER A 166 -1.87 -5.45 -3.44
C SER A 166 -2.31 -6.56 -4.41
N SER A 167 -3.22 -6.25 -5.35
CA SER A 167 -3.74 -7.19 -6.35
C SER A 167 -2.68 -7.76 -7.31
N ARG A 168 -1.50 -7.15 -7.37
CA ARG A 168 -0.33 -7.57 -8.17
C ARG A 168 0.79 -8.16 -7.31
N GLY A 169 0.70 -8.00 -6.00
CA GLY A 169 1.68 -8.47 -5.04
C GLY A 169 1.83 -9.99 -5.06
N ARG A 170 2.98 -10.46 -4.65
CA ARG A 170 3.27 -11.88 -4.58
C ARG A 170 4.41 -12.20 -3.62
N LEU A 171 4.31 -13.35 -2.98
CA LEU A 171 5.40 -13.94 -2.24
C LEU A 171 6.38 -14.61 -3.23
N LEU A 172 7.65 -14.20 -3.24
CA LEU A 172 8.66 -14.68 -4.14
C LEU A 172 9.65 -15.57 -3.40
N ARG A 173 9.78 -16.83 -3.81
CA ARG A 173 10.69 -17.81 -3.19
C ARG A 173 12.12 -17.74 -3.73
N TRP A 174 12.29 -17.41 -5.01
CA TRP A 174 13.59 -17.44 -5.69
C TRP A 174 14.35 -16.13 -5.48
N ARG A 175 15.62 -16.20 -5.05
CA ARG A 175 16.47 -15.04 -4.75
C ARG A 175 16.48 -13.99 -5.88
N VAL A 176 16.76 -14.40 -7.11
CA VAL A 176 16.82 -13.48 -8.27
C VAL A 176 15.48 -12.74 -8.48
N ARG A 177 14.35 -13.45 -8.34
CA ARG A 177 13.02 -12.83 -8.46
C ARG A 177 12.72 -11.88 -7.32
N ARG A 178 13.19 -12.18 -6.11
CA ARG A 178 13.10 -11.28 -4.95
C ARG A 178 13.84 -9.98 -5.20
N GLU A 179 15.10 -10.06 -5.64
CA GLU A 179 15.91 -8.88 -5.95
C GLU A 179 15.24 -7.99 -7.01
N HIS A 180 14.78 -8.58 -8.10
CA HIS A 180 14.07 -7.85 -9.15
C HIS A 180 12.77 -7.22 -8.63
N GLY A 181 12.01 -7.93 -7.82
CA GLY A 181 10.78 -7.41 -7.19
C GLY A 181 11.06 -6.25 -6.25
N ARG A 182 12.09 -6.36 -5.40
CA ARG A 182 12.55 -5.30 -4.49
C ARG A 182 12.96 -4.03 -5.25
N LEU A 183 13.79 -4.18 -6.29
CA LEU A 183 14.22 -3.05 -7.12
C LEU A 183 13.03 -2.35 -7.77
N ARG A 184 12.05 -3.10 -8.24
CA ARG A 184 10.83 -2.56 -8.82
C ARG A 184 10.00 -1.76 -7.83
N ASP A 185 9.82 -2.26 -6.61
CA ASP A 185 9.08 -1.59 -5.55
C ASP A 185 9.82 -0.32 -5.10
N LEU A 186 11.14 -0.39 -4.91
CA LEU A 186 11.98 0.77 -4.57
C LEU A 186 11.94 1.84 -5.67
N SER A 187 12.05 1.45 -6.94
CA SER A 187 11.95 2.38 -8.08
C SER A 187 10.57 3.03 -8.15
N SER A 188 9.50 2.30 -7.79
CA SER A 188 8.14 2.87 -7.76
C SER A 188 7.98 3.90 -6.65
N LEU A 189 8.56 3.66 -5.48
CA LEU A 189 8.58 4.62 -4.37
C LEU A 189 9.44 5.85 -4.70
N ASP A 190 10.58 5.66 -5.34
CA ASP A 190 11.52 6.75 -5.63
C ASP A 190 10.98 7.77 -6.63
N LYS A 191 10.08 7.40 -7.52
CA LYS A 191 9.40 8.32 -8.46
C LYS A 191 8.72 9.50 -7.76
N MET A 192 8.18 9.27 -6.57
CA MET A 192 7.55 10.32 -5.78
C MET A 192 8.53 10.88 -4.73
N ALA A 193 9.42 10.03 -4.18
CA ALA A 193 10.40 10.44 -3.19
C ALA A 193 11.33 11.56 -3.71
N CYS A 194 11.75 11.51 -4.99
CA CYS A 194 12.57 12.56 -5.58
C CYS A 194 11.87 13.94 -5.62
N ARG A 195 10.53 13.98 -5.57
CA ARG A 195 9.72 15.21 -5.56
C ARG A 195 9.31 15.65 -4.16
N ARG A 196 9.23 14.74 -3.21
CA ARG A 196 8.68 14.95 -1.87
C ARG A 196 9.73 14.91 -0.76
N MET A 197 10.91 14.36 -1.03
CA MET A 197 11.98 14.20 -0.04
C MET A 197 13.25 14.90 -0.49
N SER A 198 13.96 15.51 0.45
CA SER A 198 15.32 15.99 0.23
C SER A 198 16.29 14.81 0.01
N ARG A 199 17.43 15.08 -0.59
CA ARG A 199 18.49 14.07 -0.78
C ARG A 199 18.90 13.41 0.55
N SER A 200 18.99 14.19 1.62
CA SER A 200 19.36 13.69 2.95
C SER A 200 18.30 12.76 3.54
N GLU A 201 17.01 13.07 3.35
CA GLU A 201 15.91 12.20 3.78
C GLU A 201 15.91 10.89 3.00
N ARG A 202 16.10 10.93 1.68
CA ARG A 202 16.19 9.72 0.84
C ARG A 202 17.34 8.82 1.26
N ILE A 203 18.53 9.39 1.57
CA ILE A 203 19.68 8.64 2.07
C ILE A 203 19.38 8.04 3.46
N ARG A 204 18.76 8.80 4.37
CA ARG A 204 18.35 8.28 5.69
C ARG A 204 17.33 7.15 5.56
N TRP A 205 16.33 7.32 4.69
CA TRP A 205 15.33 6.31 4.39
C TRP A 205 15.96 5.02 3.87
N LEU A 206 16.86 5.13 2.88
CA LEU A 206 17.55 3.96 2.31
C LEU A 206 18.42 3.24 3.35
N ARG A 207 19.14 3.98 4.19
CA ARG A 207 19.93 3.39 5.27
C ARG A 207 19.07 2.65 6.28
N ARG A 208 17.93 3.20 6.63
CA ARG A 208 16.94 2.55 7.52
C ARG A 208 16.39 1.28 6.89
N TYR A 209 15.96 1.35 5.63
CA TYR A 209 15.48 0.20 4.86
C TYR A 209 16.51 -0.94 4.79
N LEU A 210 17.78 -0.62 4.58
CA LEU A 210 18.87 -1.59 4.52
C LEU A 210 19.38 -2.05 5.89
N GLY A 211 18.99 -1.40 6.98
CA GLY A 211 19.48 -1.68 8.34
C GLY A 211 20.95 -1.33 8.54
N VAL A 212 21.51 -0.36 7.77
CA VAL A 212 22.94 -0.03 7.80
C VAL A 212 23.21 1.40 8.29
N ARG A 213 24.31 1.59 9.01
CA ARG A 213 24.73 2.92 9.45
C ARG A 213 25.36 3.76 8.32
N ARG A 214 26.08 3.11 7.40
CA ARG A 214 26.74 3.74 6.23
C ARG A 214 26.42 2.94 4.98
N LEU A 215 26.22 3.64 3.85
CA LEU A 215 26.06 3.01 2.56
C LEU A 215 27.43 2.56 2.04
N ALA A 216 27.55 1.29 1.73
CA ALA A 216 28.72 0.73 1.08
C ALA A 216 28.65 0.93 -0.46
N PRO A 217 29.77 0.78 -1.20
CA PRO A 217 29.81 0.97 -2.65
C PRO A 217 28.77 0.16 -3.42
N GLU A 218 28.49 -1.07 -2.99
CA GLU A 218 27.46 -1.95 -3.58
C GLU A 218 26.05 -1.39 -3.46
N HIS A 219 25.76 -0.52 -2.48
CA HIS A 219 24.45 0.12 -2.34
C HIS A 219 24.24 1.29 -3.31
N ARG A 220 25.28 1.72 -4.06
CA ARG A 220 25.19 2.86 -4.98
C ARG A 220 24.23 2.62 -6.12
N VAL A 221 24.05 1.35 -6.54
CA VAL A 221 23.10 0.94 -7.60
C VAL A 221 21.65 1.27 -7.21
N LEU A 222 21.36 1.43 -5.91
CA LEU A 222 20.02 1.79 -5.42
C LEU A 222 19.79 3.32 -5.33
N VAL A 223 20.82 4.14 -5.63
CA VAL A 223 20.81 5.61 -5.45
C VAL A 223 20.90 6.34 -6.79
N GLN A 224 21.22 5.65 -7.87
CA GLN A 224 21.20 6.18 -9.24
C GLN A 224 19.79 6.10 -9.84
#